data_47c6a1decacfcd324a56502770c19771
#
_entry.id   47c6a1decacfcd324a56502770c19771
#
_cell.length_a   1.000
_cell.length_b   1.000
_cell.length_c   1.000
_cell.angle_alpha   90.00
_cell.angle_beta   90.00
_cell.angle_gamma   90.00
#
_symmetry.space_group_name_H-M   'P 1'
#
loop_
_entity.id
_entity.type
_entity.pdbx_description
1 polymer ?
#
loop_
_entity_poly.entity_id
_entity_poly.type
_entity_poly.pdbx_seq_one_letter_code
_entity_poly.pdbx_strand_id
1 'polypeptide(L)'
;MIEVSGVWKIFGVEPEAALKAINEHNLGKAEVLEQFNAVVGVADVNLSINRGEIFCIMGLSGSGKSTLVRHFNRLLEPTAGSISIEGTDVMKLGQTQLREFRNRKIGMVFQNFALLPHRSVLDNVAMPLEIRQVSKNDRMRQAAKILD
;
A
#
# COMPACT_ATOMS: atom_id res chain seq x y z
N MET A 1 -11.54 6.12 -8.72
CA MET A 1 -12.28 5.51 -7.61
C MET A 1 -11.43 4.38 -7.05
N ILE A 2 -11.34 4.28 -5.73
CA ILE A 2 -10.69 3.16 -5.02
C ILE A 2 -11.79 2.48 -4.21
N GLU A 3 -11.83 1.16 -4.28
CA GLU A 3 -12.78 0.33 -3.53
C GLU A 3 -12.00 -0.70 -2.72
N VAL A 4 -12.31 -0.82 -1.46
CA VAL A 4 -11.70 -1.76 -0.51
C VAL A 4 -12.82 -2.57 0.10
N SER A 5 -12.73 -3.89 0.01
CA SER A 5 -13.78 -4.79 0.49
C SER A 5 -13.20 -5.90 1.35
N GLY A 6 -13.64 -5.96 2.60
CA GLY A 6 -13.30 -7.00 3.55
C GLY A 6 -11.79 -7.18 3.76
N VAL A 7 -11.02 -6.09 3.78
CA VAL A 7 -9.55 -6.19 3.87
C VAL A 7 -9.13 -6.50 5.31
N TRP A 8 -8.42 -7.62 5.43
CA TRP A 8 -7.76 -8.06 6.65
C TRP A 8 -6.25 -8.10 6.46
N LYS A 9 -5.52 -7.76 7.51
CA LYS A 9 -4.09 -8.06 7.63
C LYS A 9 -3.77 -8.60 9.01
N ILE A 10 -3.30 -9.82 9.03
CA ILE A 10 -2.80 -10.49 10.22
C ILE A 10 -1.32 -10.79 9.98
N PHE A 11 -0.49 -10.41 10.92
CA PHE A 11 0.95 -10.70 10.93
C PHE A 11 1.19 -11.91 11.85
N GLY A 12 1.85 -12.93 11.35
CA GLY A 12 2.12 -14.16 12.08
C GLY A 12 2.55 -15.27 11.13
N VAL A 13 2.74 -16.46 11.65
CA VAL A 13 3.17 -17.63 10.86
C VAL A 13 2.00 -18.21 10.06
N GLU A 14 0.81 -18.22 10.66
CA GLU A 14 -0.42 -18.81 10.07
C GLU A 14 -1.57 -17.78 10.06
N PRO A 15 -1.46 -16.71 9.26
CA PRO A 15 -2.44 -15.61 9.29
C PRO A 15 -3.84 -16.04 8.81
N GLU A 16 -3.93 -17.00 7.89
CA GLU A 16 -5.21 -17.52 7.39
C GLU A 16 -5.93 -18.38 8.46
N ALA A 17 -5.18 -19.20 9.21
CA ALA A 17 -5.73 -19.97 10.31
C ALA A 17 -6.25 -19.07 11.43
N ALA A 18 -5.50 -18.02 11.76
CA ALA A 18 -5.93 -17.02 12.73
C ALA A 18 -7.19 -16.29 12.28
N LEU A 19 -7.27 -15.89 10.99
CA LEU A 19 -8.47 -15.25 10.44
C LEU A 19 -9.69 -16.17 10.48
N LYS A 20 -9.50 -17.43 10.14
CA LYS A 20 -10.59 -18.43 10.23
C LYS A 20 -11.10 -18.57 11.66
N ALA A 21 -10.22 -18.68 12.65
CA ALA A 21 -10.58 -18.74 14.06
C ALA A 21 -11.29 -17.48 14.56
N ILE A 22 -10.88 -16.29 14.10
CA ILE A 22 -11.58 -15.03 14.38
C ILE A 22 -13.03 -15.12 13.89
N ASN A 23 -13.24 -15.56 12.65
CA ASN A 23 -14.56 -15.62 12.04
C ASN A 23 -15.47 -16.71 12.66
N GLU A 24 -14.92 -17.84 13.06
CA GLU A 24 -15.68 -18.97 13.61
C GLU A 24 -15.97 -18.80 15.11
N HIS A 25 -15.05 -18.18 15.86
CA HIS A 25 -15.11 -18.12 17.32
C HIS A 25 -15.17 -16.70 17.87
N ASN A 26 -15.20 -15.69 16.99
CA ASN A 26 -15.24 -14.26 17.34
C ASN A 26 -14.08 -13.87 18.30
N LEU A 27 -12.88 -14.37 18.03
CA LEU A 27 -11.71 -14.14 18.88
C LEU A 27 -11.29 -12.67 18.87
N GLY A 28 -10.98 -12.15 20.05
CA GLY A 28 -10.39 -10.82 20.22
C GLY A 28 -8.88 -10.79 19.90
N LYS A 29 -8.31 -9.59 19.80
CA LYS A 29 -6.89 -9.41 19.48
C LYS A 29 -5.94 -10.10 20.47
N ALA A 30 -6.30 -10.14 21.76
CA ALA A 30 -5.49 -10.79 22.80
C ALA A 30 -5.47 -12.29 22.62
N GLU A 31 -6.62 -12.89 22.33
CA GLU A 31 -6.77 -14.33 22.10
C GLU A 31 -6.03 -14.77 20.82
N VAL A 32 -6.08 -13.96 19.75
CA VAL A 32 -5.32 -14.21 18.52
C VAL A 32 -3.82 -14.18 18.78
N LEU A 33 -3.36 -13.24 19.60
CA LEU A 33 -1.94 -13.18 19.97
C LEU A 33 -1.53 -14.41 20.81
N GLU A 34 -2.35 -14.80 21.77
CA GLU A 34 -2.07 -15.93 22.67
C GLU A 34 -2.08 -17.27 21.93
N GLN A 35 -3.11 -17.53 21.11
CA GLN A 35 -3.32 -18.83 20.47
C GLN A 35 -2.49 -19.02 19.20
N PHE A 36 -2.28 -17.96 18.42
CA PHE A 36 -1.64 -18.02 17.10
C PHE A 36 -0.29 -17.30 17.04
N ASN A 37 0.15 -16.65 18.10
CA ASN A 37 1.29 -15.73 18.10
C ASN A 37 1.21 -14.75 16.91
N ALA A 38 0.01 -14.22 16.69
CA ALA A 38 -0.32 -13.41 15.54
C ALA A 38 -0.90 -12.04 15.97
N VAL A 39 -0.67 -11.01 15.17
CA VAL A 39 -1.11 -9.64 15.44
C VAL A 39 -2.05 -9.17 14.34
N VAL A 40 -3.26 -8.76 14.73
CA VAL A 40 -4.23 -8.17 13.81
C VAL A 40 -3.86 -6.72 13.54
N GLY A 41 -3.32 -6.47 12.35
CA GLY A 41 -2.92 -5.13 11.91
C GLY A 41 -4.05 -4.33 11.25
N VAL A 42 -4.91 -5.01 10.48
CA VAL A 42 -6.10 -4.43 9.83
C VAL A 42 -7.22 -5.47 9.94
N ALA A 43 -8.42 -5.04 10.28
CA ALA A 43 -9.58 -5.91 10.50
C ALA A 43 -10.78 -5.40 9.71
N ASP A 44 -11.26 -6.21 8.77
CA ASP A 44 -12.49 -6.05 7.99
C ASP A 44 -12.74 -4.61 7.46
N VAL A 45 -11.73 -4.04 6.80
CA VAL A 45 -11.85 -2.68 6.28
C VAL A 45 -12.64 -2.68 4.99
N ASN A 46 -13.71 -1.88 5.00
CA ASN A 46 -14.56 -1.61 3.85
C ASN A 46 -14.64 -0.09 3.65
N LEU A 47 -14.23 0.42 2.48
CA LEU A 47 -14.28 1.84 2.14
C LEU A 47 -14.27 2.07 0.63
N SER A 48 -14.78 3.22 0.24
CA SER A 48 -14.76 3.70 -1.14
C SER A 48 -14.25 5.14 -1.17
N ILE A 49 -13.35 5.44 -2.11
CA ILE A 49 -12.80 6.79 -2.31
C ILE A 49 -13.09 7.18 -3.76
N ASN A 50 -13.80 8.29 -3.94
CA ASN A 50 -14.17 8.77 -5.24
C ASN A 50 -13.02 9.49 -5.96
N ARG A 51 -13.15 9.63 -7.27
CA ARG A 51 -12.18 10.40 -8.04
C ARG A 51 -12.23 11.88 -7.65
N GLY A 52 -11.06 12.48 -7.41
CA GLY A 52 -10.93 13.87 -6.98
C GLY A 52 -11.18 14.09 -5.48
N GLU A 53 -11.44 13.03 -4.73
CA GLU A 53 -11.67 13.10 -3.29
C GLU A 53 -10.34 13.12 -2.52
N ILE A 54 -10.28 13.91 -1.46
CA ILE A 54 -9.24 13.83 -0.43
C ILE A 54 -9.80 13.02 0.73
N PHE A 55 -9.25 11.83 0.94
CA PHE A 55 -9.69 10.91 1.98
C PHE A 55 -8.65 10.84 3.11
N CYS A 56 -9.06 11.11 4.34
CA CYS A 56 -8.18 11.09 5.51
C CYS A 56 -8.42 9.85 6.38
N ILE A 57 -7.34 9.11 6.67
CA ILE A 57 -7.35 7.98 7.61
C ILE A 57 -6.75 8.45 8.93
N MET A 58 -7.55 8.54 9.98
CA MET A 58 -7.15 9.00 11.31
C MET A 58 -7.22 7.88 12.35
N GLY A 59 -6.44 8.01 13.41
CA GLY A 59 -6.42 7.05 14.53
C GLY A 59 -5.11 7.13 15.31
N LEU A 60 -5.02 6.44 16.43
CA LEU A 60 -3.85 6.40 17.29
C LEU A 60 -2.64 5.73 16.63
N SER A 61 -1.45 5.94 17.18
CA SER A 61 -0.26 5.19 16.77
C SER A 61 -0.50 3.68 16.93
N GLY A 62 -0.04 2.88 15.97
CA GLY A 62 -0.27 1.43 15.98
C GLY A 62 -1.66 0.95 15.52
N SER A 63 -2.60 1.86 15.16
CA SER A 63 -3.96 1.46 14.74
C SER A 63 -4.06 0.87 13.32
N GLY A 64 -2.95 0.62 12.63
CA GLY A 64 -2.97 -0.02 11.30
C GLY A 64 -3.07 0.94 10.10
N LYS A 65 -3.12 2.26 10.28
CA LYS A 65 -3.24 3.26 9.18
C LYS A 65 -2.21 3.09 8.07
N SER A 66 -0.93 3.07 8.44
CA SER A 66 0.16 2.90 7.48
C SER A 66 0.16 1.50 6.84
N THR A 67 -0.33 0.50 7.56
CA THR A 67 -0.53 -0.85 7.05
C THR A 67 -1.60 -0.84 5.97
N LEU A 68 -2.76 -0.22 6.25
CA LEU A 68 -3.84 -0.10 5.28
C LEU A 68 -3.41 0.64 4.01
N VAL A 69 -2.74 1.80 4.14
CA VAL A 69 -2.23 2.56 2.98
C VAL A 69 -1.28 1.73 2.11
N ARG A 70 -0.44 0.88 2.72
CA ARG A 70 0.48 0.00 1.99
C ARG A 70 -0.20 -1.14 1.24
N HIS A 71 -1.45 -1.45 1.55
CA HIS A 71 -2.22 -2.41 0.76
C HIS A 71 -2.70 -1.82 -0.56
N PHE A 72 -3.01 -0.51 -0.64
CA PHE A 72 -3.47 0.13 -1.88
C PHE A 72 -2.47 -0.02 -3.03
N ASN A 73 -1.19 0.03 -2.73
CA ASN A 73 -0.13 -0.19 -3.72
C ASN A 73 0.46 -1.61 -3.66
N ARG A 74 -0.15 -2.48 -2.86
CA ARG A 74 0.28 -3.87 -2.64
C ARG A 74 1.75 -4.00 -2.22
N LEU A 75 2.28 -3.01 -1.49
CA LEU A 75 3.56 -3.15 -0.77
C LEU A 75 3.45 -4.15 0.38
N LEU A 76 2.25 -4.30 0.92
CA LEU A 76 1.86 -5.39 1.82
C LEU A 76 0.70 -6.14 1.19
N GLU A 77 0.81 -7.47 1.15
CA GLU A 77 -0.29 -8.35 0.77
C GLU A 77 -1.29 -8.43 1.93
N PRO A 78 -2.59 -8.22 1.71
CA PRO A 78 -3.59 -8.49 2.72
C PRO A 78 -3.70 -9.99 2.97
N THR A 79 -4.18 -10.38 4.16
CA THR A 79 -4.51 -11.78 4.48
C THR A 79 -5.81 -12.19 3.79
N ALA A 80 -6.76 -11.28 3.68
CA ALA A 80 -8.01 -11.47 2.94
C ALA A 80 -8.57 -10.15 2.45
N GLY A 81 -9.59 -10.23 1.58
CA GLY A 81 -10.26 -9.09 0.99
C GLY A 81 -9.74 -8.71 -0.38
N SER A 82 -10.27 -7.65 -0.94
CA SER A 82 -9.92 -7.16 -2.27
C SER A 82 -9.78 -5.65 -2.30
N ILE A 83 -8.94 -5.17 -3.23
CA ILE A 83 -8.73 -3.74 -3.48
C ILE A 83 -8.80 -3.52 -4.97
N SER A 84 -9.73 -2.66 -5.38
CA SER A 84 -9.90 -2.22 -6.75
C SER A 84 -9.54 -0.75 -6.90
N ILE A 85 -8.74 -0.40 -7.89
CA ILE A 85 -8.39 0.98 -8.24
C ILE A 85 -8.71 1.21 -9.70
N GLU A 86 -9.58 2.17 -9.96
CA GLU A 86 -10.11 2.47 -11.31
C GLU A 86 -10.63 1.21 -12.03
N GLY A 87 -11.34 0.34 -11.31
CA GLY A 87 -11.89 -0.92 -11.83
C GLY A 87 -10.88 -2.06 -11.98
N THR A 88 -9.60 -1.84 -11.65
CA THR A 88 -8.57 -2.86 -11.70
C THR A 88 -8.39 -3.49 -10.31
N ASP A 89 -8.65 -4.79 -10.18
CA ASP A 89 -8.34 -5.55 -8.96
C ASP A 89 -6.83 -5.71 -8.81
N VAL A 90 -6.27 -4.96 -7.87
CA VAL A 90 -4.81 -4.92 -7.63
C VAL A 90 -4.29 -6.28 -7.15
N MET A 91 -5.14 -7.07 -6.49
CA MET A 91 -4.74 -8.35 -5.92
C MET A 91 -4.51 -9.42 -7.00
N LYS A 92 -5.18 -9.28 -8.16
CA LYS A 92 -5.07 -10.22 -9.29
C LYS A 92 -3.93 -9.91 -10.25
N LEU A 93 -3.26 -8.76 -10.09
CA LEU A 93 -2.17 -8.38 -10.99
C LEU A 93 -0.93 -9.26 -10.77
N GLY A 94 -0.37 -9.78 -11.87
CA GLY A 94 0.94 -10.41 -11.86
C GLY A 94 2.06 -9.39 -11.62
N GLN A 95 3.27 -9.85 -11.30
CA GLN A 95 4.40 -8.99 -10.90
C GLN A 95 4.72 -7.88 -11.91
N THR A 96 4.72 -8.20 -13.21
CA THR A 96 4.99 -7.20 -14.27
C THR A 96 3.88 -6.17 -14.37
N GLN A 97 2.62 -6.62 -14.36
CA GLN A 97 1.45 -5.75 -14.41
C GLN A 97 1.38 -4.84 -13.16
N LEU A 98 1.68 -5.37 -11.99
CA LEU A 98 1.71 -4.61 -10.74
C LEU A 98 2.79 -3.51 -10.76
N ARG A 99 3.97 -3.80 -11.33
CA ARG A 99 5.04 -2.81 -11.50
C ARG A 99 4.60 -1.68 -12.42
N GLU A 100 4.00 -2.01 -13.56
CA GLU A 100 3.46 -1.01 -14.50
C GLU A 100 2.32 -0.20 -13.86
N PHE A 101 1.43 -0.86 -13.14
CA PHE A 101 0.33 -0.23 -12.44
C PHE A 101 0.83 0.79 -11.41
N ARG A 102 1.78 0.41 -10.57
CA ARG A 102 2.42 1.32 -9.61
C ARG A 102 3.06 2.52 -10.32
N ASN A 103 3.79 2.27 -11.40
CA ASN A 103 4.48 3.34 -12.14
C ASN A 103 3.54 4.35 -12.78
N ARG A 104 2.33 3.95 -13.15
CA ARG A 104 1.39 4.80 -13.90
C ARG A 104 0.26 5.38 -13.08
N LYS A 105 -0.18 4.65 -12.03
CA LYS A 105 -1.42 4.93 -11.33
C LYS A 105 -1.24 5.38 -9.88
N ILE A 106 -0.09 5.09 -9.26
CA ILE A 106 0.11 5.32 -7.84
C ILE A 106 1.35 6.19 -7.61
N GLY A 107 1.17 7.27 -6.85
CA GLY A 107 2.25 8.00 -6.21
C GLY A 107 2.20 7.78 -4.71
N MET A 108 3.34 7.62 -4.06
CA MET A 108 3.41 7.47 -2.61
C MET A 108 4.48 8.38 -2.03
N VAL A 109 4.10 9.16 -1.02
CA VAL A 109 5.04 9.96 -0.22
C VAL A 109 5.31 9.20 1.08
N PHE A 110 6.57 8.94 1.36
CA PHE A 110 7.00 8.21 2.56
C PHE A 110 7.36 9.18 3.68
N GLN A 111 7.10 8.78 4.92
CA GLN A 111 7.45 9.57 6.12
C GLN A 111 8.96 9.84 6.22
N ASN A 112 9.80 8.92 5.78
CA ASN A 112 11.26 9.01 5.81
C ASN A 112 11.83 9.50 4.46
N PHE A 113 11.10 10.33 3.73
CA PHE A 113 11.49 10.96 2.45
C PHE A 113 11.84 9.99 1.33
N ALA A 114 12.33 8.78 1.63
CA ALA A 114 12.76 7.75 0.67
C ALA A 114 13.81 8.25 -0.35
N LEU A 115 14.65 9.19 0.06
CA LEU A 115 15.73 9.74 -0.77
C LEU A 115 16.92 8.77 -0.79
N LEU A 116 17.55 8.67 -1.97
CA LEU A 116 18.81 7.95 -2.15
C LEU A 116 19.98 8.88 -1.78
N PRO A 117 20.69 8.63 -0.65
CA PRO A 117 21.69 9.57 -0.13
C PRO A 117 22.92 9.74 -1.01
N HIS A 118 23.16 8.77 -1.89
CA HIS A 118 24.29 8.79 -2.86
C HIS A 118 23.94 9.48 -4.18
N ARG A 119 22.73 10.03 -4.32
CA ARG A 119 22.26 10.77 -5.50
C ARG A 119 22.05 12.25 -5.18
N SER A 120 22.23 13.10 -6.17
CA SER A 120 21.86 14.53 -6.05
C SER A 120 20.33 14.70 -5.89
N VAL A 121 19.89 15.88 -5.47
CA VAL A 121 18.45 16.24 -5.41
C VAL A 121 17.81 16.03 -6.79
N LEU A 122 18.43 16.54 -7.83
CA LEU A 122 17.93 16.43 -9.20
C LEU A 122 17.82 14.96 -9.65
N ASP A 123 18.79 14.09 -9.31
CA ASP A 123 18.74 12.68 -9.64
C ASP A 123 17.64 11.95 -8.85
N ASN A 124 17.41 12.33 -7.60
CA ASN A 124 16.31 11.77 -6.80
C ASN A 124 14.94 12.13 -7.42
N VAL A 125 14.74 13.38 -7.84
CA VAL A 125 13.50 13.83 -8.51
C VAL A 125 13.35 13.17 -9.89
N ALA A 126 14.46 12.92 -10.61
CA ALA A 126 14.45 12.26 -11.91
C ALA A 126 14.23 10.73 -11.82
N MET A 127 14.41 10.10 -10.65
CA MET A 127 14.37 8.64 -10.48
C MET A 127 13.07 7.98 -10.96
N PRO A 128 11.86 8.50 -10.69
CA PRO A 128 10.63 7.91 -11.23
C PRO A 128 10.58 7.86 -12.76
N LEU A 129 11.16 8.84 -13.42
CA LEU A 129 11.27 8.90 -14.88
C LEU A 129 12.35 7.93 -15.40
N GLU A 130 13.43 7.72 -14.64
CA GLU A 130 14.44 6.71 -14.92
C GLU A 130 13.85 5.30 -14.90
N ILE A 131 13.04 4.97 -13.88
CA ILE A 131 12.32 3.70 -13.79
C ILE A 131 11.38 3.49 -14.99
N ARG A 132 10.78 4.57 -15.51
CA ARG A 132 9.94 4.58 -16.72
C ARG A 132 10.76 4.57 -18.02
N GLN A 133 12.08 4.45 -17.96
CA GLN A 133 13.00 4.42 -19.11
C GLN A 133 12.96 5.69 -19.97
N VAL A 134 12.61 6.83 -19.40
CA VAL A 134 12.71 8.14 -20.06
C VAL A 134 14.18 8.49 -20.30
N SER A 135 14.51 9.07 -21.46
CA SER A 135 15.88 9.44 -21.80
C SER A 135 16.50 10.34 -20.72
N LYS A 136 17.83 10.25 -20.51
CA LYS A 136 18.52 11.02 -19.48
C LYS A 136 18.29 12.52 -19.65
N ASN A 137 18.36 13.03 -20.87
CA ASN A 137 18.20 14.45 -21.14
C ASN A 137 16.78 14.93 -20.81
N ASP A 138 15.77 14.16 -21.18
CA ASP A 138 14.36 14.52 -20.92
C ASP A 138 14.01 14.42 -19.45
N ARG A 139 14.44 13.35 -18.74
CA ARG A 139 14.15 13.23 -17.32
C ARG A 139 14.81 14.31 -16.47
N MET A 140 16.05 14.68 -16.80
CA MET A 140 16.75 15.77 -16.08
C MET A 140 16.08 17.12 -16.33
N ARG A 141 15.67 17.40 -17.56
CA ARG A 141 14.92 18.62 -17.90
C ARG A 141 13.57 18.70 -17.18
N GLN A 142 12.83 17.56 -17.11
CA GLN A 142 11.55 17.51 -16.40
C GLN A 142 11.75 17.65 -14.89
N ALA A 143 12.76 17.01 -14.33
CA ALA A 143 13.09 17.11 -12.90
C ALA A 143 13.47 18.53 -12.50
N ALA A 144 14.27 19.23 -13.31
CA ALA A 144 14.64 20.61 -13.07
C ALA A 144 13.40 21.53 -13.00
N LYS A 145 12.46 21.38 -13.93
CA LYS A 145 11.20 22.16 -13.94
C LYS A 145 10.31 21.98 -12.71
N ILE A 146 10.48 20.91 -11.97
CA ILE A 146 9.69 20.64 -10.74
C ILE A 146 10.36 21.28 -9.53
N LEU A 147 11.67 21.50 -9.61
CA LEU A 147 12.47 22.09 -8.53
C LEU A 147 12.52 23.62 -8.57
N ASP A 148 12.22 24.22 -9.74
CA ASP A 148 12.05 25.69 -9.95
C ASP A 148 10.68 26.15 -9.41
#